data_32e915aae861afa0d36c4acfdb6e138f
#
_entry.id   32e915aae861afa0d36c4acfdb6e138f
#
_cell.length_a   1.000
_cell.length_b   1.000
_cell.length_c   1.000
_cell.angle_alpha   90.00
_cell.angle_beta   90.00
_cell.angle_gamma   90.00
#
_symmetry.space_group_name_H-M   'P 1'
#
loop_
_entity.id
_entity.type
_entity.pdbx_description
1 polymer ?
#
loop_
_entity_poly.entity_id
_entity_poly.type
_entity_poly.pdbx_seq_one_letter_code
_entity_poly.pdbx_strand_id
1 'polypeptide(L)'
;MNGNFRYILGIVYLLLNLGCYSQKDTSNQEQTAYKNGCKLLDSAQYKEAITLFKKAIKLKADYIEAYNKMAIAKLKLEDYKGAEKDLQAALKIAPDNFESEKNLSILYYQTSRYKEAKVMMDSAIAQNPDDAELFYYQAKLMFDGKGYKGALEACSKATDLKPQYIEAIVLKGDIKFAMKEYAYAVKELNDAIKIMPAEKPIYEAYKTRAKARFETRDYKNAVTDWNVYLEAFPKEEGALISRGACKIETGDNTGAIVDLDEAIKLNDKNPVSYNYRGVAKGENKQFVEALKDFDYAIKLKFNYGEAFVNRAAVKFASKDKQGACDDLNKADSLGDEMAIKLIDTYCKH
;
A
#
# COMPACT_ATOMS: atom_id res chain seq x y z
N MET A 1 -4.96 -83.53 -10.70
CA MET A 1 -4.18 -82.31 -10.44
C MET A 1 -4.78 -81.07 -11.14
N ASN A 2 -6.10 -80.79 -11.07
CA ASN A 2 -6.67 -79.65 -11.81
C ASN A 2 -7.62 -78.78 -11.00
N GLY A 3 -7.70 -78.94 -9.69
CA GLY A 3 -8.58 -78.11 -8.81
C GLY A 3 -7.92 -76.88 -8.23
N ASN A 4 -6.63 -76.90 -7.92
CA ASN A 4 -5.91 -75.86 -7.20
C ASN A 4 -5.51 -74.66 -8.08
N PHE A 5 -5.37 -74.87 -9.39
CA PHE A 5 -4.91 -73.81 -10.30
C PHE A 5 -6.02 -72.77 -10.60
N ARG A 6 -7.29 -73.20 -10.57
CA ARG A 6 -8.43 -72.26 -10.75
C ARG A 6 -8.70 -71.39 -9.53
N TYR A 7 -8.40 -71.88 -8.33
CA TYR A 7 -8.54 -71.09 -7.10
C TYR A 7 -7.45 -70.00 -6.98
N ILE A 8 -6.21 -70.30 -7.39
CA ILE A 8 -5.10 -69.35 -7.35
C ILE A 8 -5.32 -68.23 -8.39
N LEU A 9 -5.78 -68.53 -9.60
CA LEU A 9 -6.13 -67.51 -10.61
C LEU A 9 -7.31 -66.64 -10.18
N GLY A 10 -8.32 -67.19 -9.50
CA GLY A 10 -9.45 -66.43 -8.94
C GLY A 10 -9.00 -65.43 -7.84
N ILE A 11 -8.10 -65.85 -6.94
CA ILE A 11 -7.59 -65.02 -5.87
C ILE A 11 -6.66 -63.89 -6.44
N VAL A 12 -5.81 -64.20 -7.43
CA VAL A 12 -4.98 -63.20 -8.10
C VAL A 12 -5.85 -62.19 -8.88
N TYR A 13 -6.93 -62.63 -9.53
CA TYR A 13 -7.87 -61.72 -10.23
C TYR A 13 -8.66 -60.87 -9.25
N LEU A 14 -9.05 -61.38 -8.08
CA LEU A 14 -9.68 -60.62 -7.01
C LEU A 14 -8.72 -59.58 -6.39
N LEU A 15 -7.47 -59.96 -6.16
CA LEU A 15 -6.42 -59.04 -5.60
C LEU A 15 -6.07 -57.93 -6.61
N LEU A 16 -5.98 -58.23 -7.90
CA LEU A 16 -5.75 -57.23 -8.95
C LEU A 16 -6.94 -56.29 -9.12
N ASN A 17 -8.17 -56.75 -9.02
CA ASN A 17 -9.36 -55.90 -9.08
C ASN A 17 -9.54 -55.09 -7.77
N LEU A 18 -9.21 -55.60 -6.61
CA LEU A 18 -9.21 -54.84 -5.36
C LEU A 18 -8.14 -53.75 -5.37
N GLY A 19 -6.96 -54.05 -5.95
CA GLY A 19 -5.89 -53.05 -6.15
C GLY A 19 -6.30 -51.94 -7.12
N CYS A 20 -6.96 -52.26 -8.26
CA CYS A 20 -7.48 -51.28 -9.20
C CYS A 20 -8.67 -50.48 -8.67
N TYR A 21 -9.53 -51.08 -7.83
CA TYR A 21 -10.66 -50.38 -7.19
C TYR A 21 -10.16 -49.44 -6.09
N SER A 22 -9.15 -49.81 -5.31
CA SER A 22 -8.52 -48.98 -4.29
C SER A 22 -7.80 -47.77 -4.91
N GLN A 23 -7.13 -47.95 -6.05
CA GLN A 23 -6.42 -46.88 -6.75
C GLN A 23 -7.36 -45.89 -7.44
N LYS A 24 -8.53 -46.37 -7.96
CA LYS A 24 -9.57 -45.51 -8.56
C LYS A 24 -10.33 -44.70 -7.53
N ASP A 25 -10.51 -45.21 -6.31
CA ASP A 25 -11.22 -44.51 -5.22
C ASP A 25 -10.31 -43.49 -4.53
N THR A 26 -9.01 -43.73 -4.44
CA THR A 26 -8.07 -42.76 -3.87
C THR A 26 -7.82 -41.57 -4.79
N SER A 27 -7.68 -41.76 -6.11
CA SER A 27 -7.49 -40.70 -7.10
C SER A 27 -8.68 -39.72 -7.20
N ASN A 28 -9.85 -40.11 -6.66
CA ASN A 28 -11.03 -39.25 -6.58
C ASN A 28 -11.11 -38.50 -5.23
N GLN A 29 -10.49 -39.03 -4.19
CA GLN A 29 -10.54 -38.44 -2.84
C GLN A 29 -9.58 -37.28 -2.65
N GLU A 30 -8.33 -37.37 -3.13
CA GLU A 30 -7.37 -36.26 -3.09
C GLU A 30 -7.83 -35.09 -3.95
N GLN A 31 -8.37 -35.38 -5.16
CA GLN A 31 -8.89 -34.35 -6.04
C GLN A 31 -10.15 -33.68 -5.47
N THR A 32 -11.03 -34.48 -4.81
CA THR A 32 -12.21 -33.93 -4.12
C THR A 32 -11.79 -33.05 -2.94
N ALA A 33 -10.83 -33.49 -2.13
CA ALA A 33 -10.28 -32.69 -1.03
C ALA A 33 -9.67 -31.38 -1.53
N TYR A 34 -8.88 -31.44 -2.61
CA TYR A 34 -8.28 -30.26 -3.24
C TYR A 34 -9.35 -29.27 -3.75
N LYS A 35 -10.34 -29.76 -4.55
CA LYS A 35 -11.41 -28.90 -5.09
C LYS A 35 -12.24 -28.23 -4.00
N ASN A 36 -12.56 -28.95 -2.92
CA ASN A 36 -13.28 -28.38 -1.79
C ASN A 36 -12.40 -27.38 -1.01
N GLY A 37 -11.10 -27.66 -0.89
CA GLY A 37 -10.13 -26.71 -0.33
C GLY A 37 -10.07 -25.41 -1.13
N CYS A 38 -10.09 -25.47 -2.47
CA CYS A 38 -10.14 -24.27 -3.32
C CYS A 38 -11.41 -23.44 -3.08
N LYS A 39 -12.58 -24.09 -3.00
CA LYS A 39 -13.86 -23.38 -2.69
C LYS A 39 -13.80 -22.65 -1.35
N LEU A 40 -13.22 -23.28 -0.33
CA LEU A 40 -13.04 -22.65 0.98
C LEU A 40 -12.03 -21.48 0.94
N LEU A 41 -10.95 -21.63 0.16
CA LEU A 41 -9.99 -20.57 -0.09
C LEU A 41 -10.65 -19.33 -0.73
N ASP A 42 -11.47 -19.55 -1.76
CA ASP A 42 -12.22 -18.51 -2.47
C ASP A 42 -13.25 -17.82 -1.56
N SER A 43 -13.78 -18.56 -0.57
CA SER A 43 -14.70 -18.03 0.45
C SER A 43 -13.98 -17.47 1.69
N ALA A 44 -12.67 -17.24 1.62
CA ALA A 44 -11.83 -16.74 2.71
C ALA A 44 -11.82 -17.60 4.00
N GLN A 45 -12.23 -18.86 3.90
CA GLN A 45 -12.20 -19.85 5.01
C GLN A 45 -10.83 -20.56 5.01
N TYR A 46 -9.78 -19.82 5.35
CA TYR A 46 -8.39 -20.24 5.14
C TYR A 46 -7.98 -21.43 6.01
N LYS A 47 -8.42 -21.51 7.27
CA LYS A 47 -8.06 -22.61 8.20
C LYS A 47 -8.66 -23.95 7.75
N GLU A 48 -9.89 -23.90 7.33
CA GLU A 48 -10.61 -25.05 6.79
C GLU A 48 -10.02 -25.51 5.44
N ALA A 49 -9.68 -24.55 4.57
CA ALA A 49 -9.00 -24.83 3.31
C ALA A 49 -7.67 -25.55 3.53
N ILE A 50 -6.83 -25.07 4.47
CA ILE A 50 -5.56 -25.71 4.85
C ILE A 50 -5.77 -27.16 5.30
N THR A 51 -6.83 -27.43 6.06
CA THR A 51 -7.15 -28.78 6.52
C THR A 51 -7.45 -29.73 5.35
N LEU A 52 -8.18 -29.23 4.33
CA LEU A 52 -8.49 -30.04 3.15
C LEU A 52 -7.28 -30.20 2.23
N PHE A 53 -6.44 -29.18 2.07
CA PHE A 53 -5.18 -29.32 1.32
C PHE A 53 -4.23 -30.33 2.00
N LYS A 54 -4.10 -30.31 3.33
CA LYS A 54 -3.35 -31.33 4.07
C LYS A 54 -3.90 -32.73 3.82
N LYS A 55 -5.23 -32.89 3.77
CA LYS A 55 -5.86 -34.19 3.43
C LYS A 55 -5.50 -34.62 2.00
N ALA A 56 -5.56 -33.71 1.04
CA ALA A 56 -5.17 -33.98 -0.34
C ALA A 56 -3.71 -34.43 -0.45
N ILE A 57 -2.79 -33.73 0.22
CA ILE A 57 -1.35 -34.04 0.28
C ILE A 57 -1.10 -35.38 0.97
N LYS A 58 -1.86 -35.70 2.04
CA LYS A 58 -1.75 -37.01 2.71
C LYS A 58 -2.12 -38.17 1.78
N LEU A 59 -3.11 -37.95 0.89
CA LEU A 59 -3.56 -38.95 -0.08
C LEU A 59 -2.63 -39.02 -1.30
N LYS A 60 -2.03 -37.90 -1.70
CA LYS A 60 -1.10 -37.78 -2.82
C LYS A 60 0.06 -36.88 -2.41
N ALA A 61 1.18 -37.46 -2.00
CA ALA A 61 2.31 -36.74 -1.40
C ALA A 61 3.02 -35.79 -2.38
N ASP A 62 2.90 -36.01 -3.67
CA ASP A 62 3.46 -35.20 -4.77
C ASP A 62 2.44 -34.22 -5.40
N TYR A 63 1.40 -33.83 -4.64
CA TYR A 63 0.33 -32.96 -5.14
C TYR A 63 0.77 -31.48 -5.05
N ILE A 64 1.56 -31.03 -6.02
CA ILE A 64 2.18 -29.70 -6.08
C ILE A 64 1.12 -28.58 -5.96
N GLU A 65 0.00 -28.70 -6.68
CA GLU A 65 -1.06 -27.69 -6.66
C GLU A 65 -1.68 -27.54 -5.27
N ALA A 66 -1.75 -28.62 -4.50
CA ALA A 66 -2.26 -28.57 -3.13
C ALA A 66 -1.28 -27.88 -2.19
N TYR A 67 0.04 -28.08 -2.35
CA TYR A 67 1.05 -27.33 -1.63
C TYR A 67 0.97 -25.83 -1.95
N ASN A 68 0.88 -25.45 -3.23
CA ASN A 68 0.77 -24.07 -3.65
C ASN A 68 -0.48 -23.36 -3.08
N LYS A 69 -1.66 -24.01 -3.16
CA LYS A 69 -2.90 -23.44 -2.61
C LYS A 69 -2.88 -23.38 -1.08
N MET A 70 -2.25 -24.37 -0.42
CA MET A 70 -2.07 -24.35 1.02
C MET A 70 -1.16 -23.20 1.46
N ALA A 71 -0.08 -22.95 0.73
CA ALA A 71 0.79 -21.80 0.97
C ALA A 71 0.05 -20.47 0.82
N ILE A 72 -0.77 -20.32 -0.24
CA ILE A 72 -1.59 -19.12 -0.43
C ILE A 72 -2.56 -18.92 0.76
N ALA A 73 -3.22 -19.98 1.23
CA ALA A 73 -4.10 -19.90 2.40
C ALA A 73 -3.33 -19.48 3.66
N LYS A 74 -2.11 -19.98 3.86
CA LYS A 74 -1.23 -19.58 4.96
C LYS A 74 -0.75 -18.13 4.85
N LEU A 75 -0.42 -17.66 3.65
CA LEU A 75 -0.09 -16.25 3.41
C LEU A 75 -1.25 -15.32 3.81
N LYS A 76 -2.49 -15.70 3.54
CA LYS A 76 -3.68 -14.94 3.96
C LYS A 76 -3.87 -14.91 5.49
N LEU A 77 -3.29 -15.87 6.21
CA LEU A 77 -3.24 -15.93 7.67
C LEU A 77 -1.92 -15.40 8.25
N GLU A 78 -1.06 -14.81 7.44
CA GLU A 78 0.26 -14.30 7.82
C GLU A 78 1.22 -15.39 8.38
N ASP A 79 0.92 -16.68 8.13
CA ASP A 79 1.82 -17.79 8.44
C ASP A 79 2.90 -17.91 7.35
N TYR A 80 3.79 -16.92 7.30
CA TYR A 80 4.85 -16.83 6.28
C TYR A 80 5.81 -18.03 6.34
N LYS A 81 6.16 -18.49 7.55
CA LYS A 81 7.06 -19.64 7.71
C LYS A 81 6.44 -20.94 7.24
N GLY A 82 5.15 -21.13 7.53
CA GLY A 82 4.42 -22.29 7.06
C GLY A 82 4.21 -22.27 5.55
N ALA A 83 3.95 -21.11 4.96
CA ALA A 83 3.84 -20.95 3.51
C ALA A 83 5.17 -21.24 2.80
N GLU A 84 6.28 -20.69 3.30
CA GLU A 84 7.61 -20.96 2.74
C GLU A 84 7.95 -22.44 2.73
N LYS A 85 7.66 -23.14 3.84
CA LYS A 85 7.89 -24.59 3.94
C LYS A 85 7.11 -25.37 2.89
N ASP A 86 5.84 -25.00 2.64
CA ASP A 86 5.00 -25.67 1.67
C ASP A 86 5.51 -25.44 0.24
N LEU A 87 5.87 -24.18 -0.10
CA LEU A 87 6.41 -23.84 -1.42
C LEU A 87 7.76 -24.51 -1.69
N GLN A 88 8.63 -24.57 -0.69
CA GLN A 88 9.89 -25.31 -0.78
C GLN A 88 9.65 -26.82 -0.95
N ALA A 89 8.62 -27.38 -0.31
CA ALA A 89 8.23 -28.78 -0.52
C ALA A 89 7.74 -29.02 -1.96
N ALA A 90 6.95 -28.11 -2.51
CA ALA A 90 6.52 -28.15 -3.92
C ALA A 90 7.72 -28.10 -4.88
N LEU A 91 8.68 -27.19 -4.65
CA LEU A 91 9.89 -27.07 -5.48
C LEU A 91 10.87 -28.26 -5.32
N LYS A 92 10.85 -28.98 -4.20
CA LYS A 92 11.59 -30.24 -4.08
C LYS A 92 11.02 -31.34 -4.97
N ILE A 93 9.69 -31.33 -5.20
CA ILE A 93 9.00 -32.28 -6.06
C ILE A 93 9.19 -31.89 -7.54
N ALA A 94 9.01 -30.60 -7.85
CA ALA A 94 9.18 -30.04 -9.19
C ALA A 94 9.97 -28.72 -9.09
N PRO A 95 11.30 -28.79 -9.30
CA PRO A 95 12.18 -27.63 -9.16
C PRO A 95 11.83 -26.44 -10.07
N ASP A 96 11.24 -26.70 -11.23
CA ASP A 96 10.88 -25.69 -12.23
C ASP A 96 9.37 -25.37 -12.22
N ASN A 97 8.68 -25.60 -11.07
CA ASN A 97 7.27 -25.29 -11.01
C ASN A 97 7.04 -23.79 -10.90
N PHE A 98 6.57 -23.20 -11.98
CA PHE A 98 6.30 -21.77 -12.13
C PHE A 98 5.46 -21.20 -10.99
N GLU A 99 4.33 -21.82 -10.64
CA GLU A 99 3.43 -21.31 -9.59
C GLU A 99 4.11 -21.31 -8.20
N SER A 100 4.94 -22.29 -7.91
CA SER A 100 5.70 -22.35 -6.66
C SER A 100 6.77 -21.27 -6.59
N GLU A 101 7.53 -21.03 -7.68
CA GLU A 101 8.52 -19.95 -7.76
C GLU A 101 7.85 -18.58 -7.67
N LYS A 102 6.76 -18.36 -8.39
CA LYS A 102 5.97 -17.13 -8.33
C LYS A 102 5.51 -16.85 -6.90
N ASN A 103 4.84 -17.81 -6.25
CA ASN A 103 4.33 -17.64 -4.89
C ASN A 103 5.46 -17.41 -3.87
N LEU A 104 6.60 -18.09 -4.04
CA LEU A 104 7.76 -17.91 -3.18
C LEU A 104 8.42 -16.54 -3.37
N SER A 105 8.47 -16.02 -4.60
CA SER A 105 8.98 -14.68 -4.88
C SER A 105 8.11 -13.59 -4.22
N ILE A 106 6.79 -13.74 -4.28
CA ILE A 106 5.82 -12.84 -3.63
C ILE A 106 5.97 -12.91 -2.11
N LEU A 107 6.11 -14.11 -1.54
CA LEU A 107 6.36 -14.31 -0.11
C LEU A 107 7.66 -13.62 0.34
N TYR A 108 8.74 -13.78 -0.40
CA TYR A 108 10.01 -13.12 -0.10
C TYR A 108 9.89 -11.60 -0.16
N TYR A 109 9.15 -11.06 -1.13
CA TYR A 109 8.85 -9.64 -1.18
C TYR A 109 8.08 -9.19 0.09
N GLN A 110 7.00 -9.89 0.46
CA GLN A 110 6.18 -9.56 1.62
C GLN A 110 6.92 -9.65 2.96
N THR A 111 7.94 -10.49 3.03
CA THR A 111 8.81 -10.64 4.21
C THR A 111 10.08 -9.79 4.13
N SER A 112 10.16 -8.82 3.22
CA SER A 112 11.28 -7.89 3.00
C SER A 112 12.61 -8.59 2.63
N ARG A 113 12.55 -9.80 2.15
CA ARG A 113 13.70 -10.57 1.63
C ARG A 113 13.91 -10.23 0.16
N TYR A 114 14.21 -8.98 -0.11
CA TYR A 114 14.20 -8.40 -1.46
C TYR A 114 15.20 -9.01 -2.43
N LYS A 115 16.35 -9.49 -1.95
CA LYS A 115 17.36 -10.15 -2.80
C LYS A 115 16.84 -11.50 -3.31
N GLU A 116 16.29 -12.30 -2.41
CA GLU A 116 15.70 -13.60 -2.77
C GLU A 116 14.45 -13.43 -3.61
N ALA A 117 13.61 -12.43 -3.29
CA ALA A 117 12.45 -12.09 -4.10
C ALA A 117 12.84 -11.80 -5.54
N LYS A 118 13.88 -10.97 -5.75
CA LYS A 118 14.36 -10.62 -7.10
C LYS A 118 14.80 -11.84 -7.88
N VAL A 119 15.61 -12.71 -7.29
CA VAL A 119 16.12 -13.91 -7.97
C VAL A 119 14.97 -14.82 -8.41
N MET A 120 13.99 -15.07 -7.51
CA MET A 120 12.84 -15.91 -7.84
C MET A 120 11.90 -15.26 -8.84
N MET A 121 11.70 -13.93 -8.78
CA MET A 121 10.90 -13.20 -9.77
C MET A 121 11.54 -13.26 -11.17
N ASP A 122 12.84 -13.02 -11.26
CA ASP A 122 13.54 -13.06 -12.56
C ASP A 122 13.45 -14.45 -13.17
N SER A 123 13.57 -15.53 -12.37
CA SER A 123 13.37 -16.93 -12.81
C SER A 123 11.94 -17.18 -13.28
N ALA A 124 10.94 -16.79 -12.48
CA ALA A 124 9.53 -16.99 -12.83
C ALA A 124 9.11 -16.19 -14.07
N ILE A 125 9.59 -14.95 -14.25
CA ILE A 125 9.34 -14.13 -15.43
C ILE A 125 9.97 -14.77 -16.67
N ALA A 126 11.15 -15.37 -16.55
CA ALA A 126 11.78 -16.07 -17.67
C ALA A 126 10.97 -17.30 -18.14
N GLN A 127 10.27 -17.97 -17.22
CA GLN A 127 9.39 -19.10 -17.54
C GLN A 127 8.05 -18.65 -18.15
N ASN A 128 7.46 -17.57 -17.58
CA ASN A 128 6.18 -17.03 -18.05
C ASN A 128 6.24 -15.50 -18.15
N PRO A 129 6.63 -14.96 -19.31
CA PRO A 129 6.76 -13.52 -19.55
C PRO A 129 5.42 -12.78 -19.68
N ASP A 130 4.30 -13.48 -19.60
CA ASP A 130 2.96 -12.90 -19.74
C ASP A 130 2.17 -12.88 -18.42
N ASP A 131 2.83 -13.08 -17.29
CA ASP A 131 2.19 -12.96 -15.96
C ASP A 131 2.21 -11.52 -15.45
N ALA A 132 1.07 -10.84 -15.52
CA ALA A 132 0.91 -9.46 -15.08
C ALA A 132 1.18 -9.26 -13.58
N GLU A 133 0.92 -10.27 -12.74
CA GLU A 133 1.12 -10.18 -11.29
C GLU A 133 2.61 -10.17 -10.93
N LEU A 134 3.44 -10.94 -11.63
CA LEU A 134 4.90 -10.90 -11.44
C LEU A 134 5.47 -9.52 -11.78
N PHE A 135 5.06 -8.91 -12.89
CA PHE A 135 5.50 -7.56 -13.24
C PHE A 135 5.02 -6.51 -12.23
N TYR A 136 3.83 -6.66 -11.68
CA TYR A 136 3.36 -5.79 -10.60
C TYR A 136 4.24 -5.91 -9.35
N TYR A 137 4.58 -7.13 -8.91
CA TYR A 137 5.46 -7.30 -7.75
C TYR A 137 6.90 -6.90 -8.03
N GLN A 138 7.38 -7.09 -9.26
CA GLN A 138 8.68 -6.57 -9.69
C GLN A 138 8.71 -5.04 -9.63
N ALA A 139 7.64 -4.38 -10.09
CA ALA A 139 7.50 -2.94 -9.99
C ALA A 139 7.51 -2.45 -8.53
N LYS A 140 6.79 -3.15 -7.63
CA LYS A 140 6.82 -2.84 -6.20
C LYS A 140 8.21 -2.96 -5.61
N LEU A 141 8.91 -4.04 -5.92
CA LEU A 141 10.28 -4.27 -5.46
C LEU A 141 11.23 -3.15 -5.92
N MET A 142 11.12 -2.73 -7.19
CA MET A 142 11.92 -1.64 -7.73
C MET A 142 11.52 -0.29 -7.13
N PHE A 143 10.24 -0.06 -6.88
CA PHE A 143 9.73 1.16 -6.25
C PHE A 143 10.24 1.33 -4.83
N ASP A 144 10.19 0.28 -4.02
CA ASP A 144 10.72 0.26 -2.65
C ASP A 144 12.25 0.53 -2.64
N GLY A 145 12.96 0.06 -3.67
CA GLY A 145 14.37 0.35 -3.92
C GLY A 145 14.63 1.72 -4.55
N LYS A 146 13.60 2.57 -4.72
CA LYS A 146 13.66 3.90 -5.38
C LYS A 146 14.11 3.85 -6.84
N GLY A 147 14.04 2.71 -7.47
CA GLY A 147 14.31 2.52 -8.90
C GLY A 147 13.10 2.89 -9.77
N TYR A 148 12.64 4.14 -9.68
CA TYR A 148 11.36 4.59 -10.23
C TYR A 148 11.19 4.33 -11.72
N LYS A 149 12.24 4.49 -12.52
CA LYS A 149 12.18 4.26 -13.97
C LYS A 149 11.87 2.78 -14.27
N GLY A 150 12.63 1.85 -13.71
CA GLY A 150 12.38 0.42 -13.87
C GLY A 150 11.04 -0.02 -13.29
N ALA A 151 10.64 0.55 -12.14
CA ALA A 151 9.32 0.30 -11.55
C ALA A 151 8.19 0.72 -12.51
N LEU A 152 8.32 1.87 -13.17
CA LEU A 152 7.33 2.34 -14.15
C LEU A 152 7.27 1.43 -15.39
N GLU A 153 8.41 0.97 -15.89
CA GLU A 153 8.49 0.02 -17.02
C GLU A 153 7.79 -1.30 -16.65
N ALA A 154 8.07 -1.86 -15.48
CA ALA A 154 7.44 -3.08 -15.00
C ALA A 154 5.92 -2.90 -14.78
N CYS A 155 5.47 -1.78 -14.18
CA CYS A 155 4.06 -1.47 -14.07
C CYS A 155 3.37 -1.34 -15.43
N SER A 156 4.03 -0.73 -16.41
CA SER A 156 3.48 -0.60 -17.76
C SER A 156 3.29 -1.98 -18.38
N LYS A 157 4.29 -2.87 -18.26
CA LYS A 157 4.16 -4.25 -18.72
C LYS A 157 3.00 -4.98 -18.04
N ALA A 158 2.82 -4.79 -16.71
CA ALA A 158 1.68 -5.37 -15.99
C ALA A 158 0.33 -4.87 -16.52
N THR A 159 0.22 -3.57 -16.82
CA THR A 159 -1.03 -2.97 -17.37
C THR A 159 -1.25 -3.29 -18.85
N ASP A 160 -0.20 -3.49 -19.63
CA ASP A 160 -0.32 -3.95 -21.02
C ASP A 160 -0.88 -5.38 -21.08
N LEU A 161 -0.38 -6.27 -20.19
CA LEU A 161 -0.87 -7.64 -20.06
C LEU A 161 -2.29 -7.72 -19.46
N LYS A 162 -2.60 -6.82 -18.52
CA LYS A 162 -3.91 -6.74 -17.86
C LYS A 162 -4.36 -5.28 -17.74
N PRO A 163 -5.09 -4.75 -18.75
CA PRO A 163 -5.46 -3.32 -18.81
C PRO A 163 -6.29 -2.81 -17.63
N GLN A 164 -7.03 -3.68 -16.94
CA GLN A 164 -7.82 -3.33 -15.76
C GLN A 164 -7.15 -3.81 -14.45
N TYR A 165 -5.82 -3.84 -14.42
CA TYR A 165 -5.08 -4.17 -13.19
C TYR A 165 -4.98 -2.93 -12.30
N ILE A 166 -6.03 -2.68 -11.53
CA ILE A 166 -6.22 -1.45 -10.74
C ILE A 166 -5.03 -1.19 -9.82
N GLU A 167 -4.53 -2.21 -9.13
CA GLU A 167 -3.39 -2.08 -8.21
C GLU A 167 -2.10 -1.65 -8.93
N ALA A 168 -1.89 -2.11 -10.17
CA ALA A 168 -0.75 -1.70 -10.97
C ALA A 168 -0.91 -0.26 -11.49
N ILE A 169 -2.13 0.17 -11.86
CA ILE A 169 -2.41 1.55 -12.25
C ILE A 169 -2.23 2.50 -11.06
N VAL A 170 -2.70 2.11 -9.87
CA VAL A 170 -2.46 2.89 -8.63
C VAL A 170 -0.97 3.03 -8.37
N LEU A 171 -0.21 1.93 -8.47
CA LEU A 171 1.24 1.96 -8.30
C LEU A 171 1.94 2.87 -9.33
N LYS A 172 1.47 2.92 -10.59
CA LYS A 172 1.96 3.92 -11.56
C LYS A 172 1.77 5.34 -11.06
N GLY A 173 0.60 5.63 -10.51
CA GLY A 173 0.30 6.93 -9.89
C GLY A 173 1.26 7.25 -8.73
N ASP A 174 1.51 6.28 -7.84
CA ASP A 174 2.43 6.44 -6.72
C ASP A 174 3.88 6.66 -7.19
N ILE A 175 4.32 5.93 -8.22
CA ILE A 175 5.63 6.12 -8.84
C ILE A 175 5.75 7.53 -9.45
N LYS A 176 4.73 7.98 -10.20
CA LYS A 176 4.71 9.33 -10.79
C LYS A 176 4.74 10.42 -9.72
N PHE A 177 4.02 10.22 -8.62
CA PHE A 177 4.07 11.12 -7.46
C PHE A 177 5.48 11.19 -6.86
N ALA A 178 6.12 10.03 -6.64
CA ALA A 178 7.48 9.96 -6.10
C ALA A 178 8.53 10.61 -7.04
N MET A 179 8.29 10.59 -8.35
CA MET A 179 9.08 11.29 -9.35
C MET A 179 8.78 12.80 -9.42
N LYS A 180 7.85 13.32 -8.59
CA LYS A 180 7.32 14.69 -8.61
C LYS A 180 6.60 15.06 -9.91
N GLU A 181 6.17 14.08 -10.67
CA GLU A 181 5.38 14.23 -11.88
C GLU A 181 3.87 14.28 -11.53
N TYR A 182 3.49 15.25 -10.71
CA TYR A 182 2.19 15.30 -10.02
C TYR A 182 0.98 15.30 -10.97
N ALA A 183 1.03 16.02 -12.08
CA ALA A 183 -0.07 16.02 -13.05
C ALA A 183 -0.29 14.63 -13.68
N TYR A 184 0.79 13.89 -13.97
CA TYR A 184 0.70 12.52 -14.44
C TYR A 184 0.20 11.57 -13.36
N ALA A 185 0.64 11.75 -12.10
CA ALA A 185 0.11 10.99 -10.97
C ALA A 185 -1.41 11.15 -10.84
N VAL A 186 -1.93 12.39 -10.92
CA VAL A 186 -3.37 12.66 -10.90
C VAL A 186 -4.09 11.94 -12.03
N LYS A 187 -3.53 11.93 -13.25
CA LYS A 187 -4.11 11.24 -14.40
C LYS A 187 -4.21 9.73 -14.18
N GLU A 188 -3.11 9.07 -13.83
CA GLU A 188 -3.10 7.61 -13.59
C GLU A 188 -4.09 7.23 -12.47
N LEU A 189 -4.13 8.01 -11.38
CA LEU A 189 -5.03 7.75 -10.26
C LEU A 189 -6.51 8.04 -10.59
N ASN A 190 -6.80 8.99 -11.49
CA ASN A 190 -8.14 9.19 -12.03
C ASN A 190 -8.60 7.94 -12.80
N ASP A 191 -7.73 7.40 -13.65
CA ASP A 191 -8.03 6.22 -14.45
C ASP A 191 -8.26 4.99 -13.55
N ALA A 192 -7.42 4.79 -12.52
CA ALA A 192 -7.60 3.73 -11.54
C ALA A 192 -8.95 3.85 -10.80
N ILE A 193 -9.25 5.03 -10.24
CA ILE A 193 -10.46 5.25 -9.44
C ILE A 193 -11.73 5.11 -10.30
N LYS A 194 -11.69 5.49 -11.57
CA LYS A 194 -12.82 5.35 -12.49
C LYS A 194 -13.26 3.88 -12.71
N ILE A 195 -12.31 2.95 -12.70
CA ILE A 195 -12.58 1.53 -12.93
C ILE A 195 -12.63 0.71 -11.62
N MET A 196 -12.37 1.36 -10.49
CA MET A 196 -12.35 0.73 -9.18
C MET A 196 -13.76 0.35 -8.72
N PRO A 197 -13.99 -0.89 -8.25
CA PRO A 197 -15.27 -1.28 -7.68
C PRO A 197 -15.58 -0.49 -6.40
N ALA A 198 -16.79 0.02 -6.28
CA ALA A 198 -17.21 0.80 -5.13
C ALA A 198 -17.14 0.01 -3.80
N GLU A 199 -17.34 -1.31 -3.86
CA GLU A 199 -17.31 -2.20 -2.70
C GLU A 199 -15.90 -2.52 -2.20
N LYS A 200 -14.87 -2.21 -2.99
CA LYS A 200 -13.46 -2.48 -2.68
C LYS A 200 -12.57 -1.31 -3.05
N PRO A 201 -12.74 -0.13 -2.43
CA PRO A 201 -11.93 1.03 -2.74
C PRO A 201 -10.49 0.83 -2.28
N ILE A 202 -9.53 1.26 -3.09
CA ILE A 202 -8.11 1.39 -2.71
C ILE A 202 -7.93 2.82 -2.19
N TYR A 203 -8.12 3.04 -0.90
CA TYR A 203 -8.09 4.38 -0.28
C TYR A 203 -6.75 5.10 -0.47
N GLU A 204 -5.63 4.36 -0.55
CA GLU A 204 -4.32 4.96 -0.84
C GLU A 204 -4.29 5.69 -2.19
N ALA A 205 -5.09 5.28 -3.18
CA ALA A 205 -5.22 6.00 -4.44
C ALA A 205 -5.79 7.43 -4.24
N TYR A 206 -6.79 7.58 -3.38
CA TYR A 206 -7.34 8.90 -3.02
C TYR A 206 -6.32 9.72 -2.25
N LYS A 207 -5.61 9.13 -1.29
CA LYS A 207 -4.56 9.79 -0.51
C LYS A 207 -3.44 10.32 -1.40
N THR A 208 -2.91 9.49 -2.28
CA THR A 208 -1.83 9.93 -3.20
C THR A 208 -2.34 10.96 -4.19
N ARG A 209 -3.58 10.82 -4.71
CA ARG A 209 -4.17 11.81 -5.62
C ARG A 209 -4.41 13.14 -4.93
N ALA A 210 -4.88 13.15 -3.69
CA ALA A 210 -5.07 14.37 -2.91
C ALA A 210 -3.74 15.11 -2.70
N LYS A 211 -2.67 14.38 -2.37
CA LYS A 211 -1.32 14.95 -2.26
C LYS A 211 -0.84 15.53 -3.60
N ALA A 212 -1.03 14.80 -4.70
CA ALA A 212 -0.65 15.26 -6.03
C ALA A 212 -1.45 16.50 -6.45
N ARG A 213 -2.75 16.55 -6.13
CA ARG A 213 -3.62 17.72 -6.36
C ARG A 213 -3.20 18.93 -5.54
N PHE A 214 -2.75 18.75 -4.30
CA PHE A 214 -2.18 19.83 -3.50
C PHE A 214 -0.96 20.45 -4.20
N GLU A 215 -0.04 19.65 -4.70
CA GLU A 215 1.15 20.11 -5.41
C GLU A 215 0.83 20.80 -6.74
N THR A 216 -0.29 20.43 -7.38
CA THR A 216 -0.81 21.09 -8.60
C THR A 216 -1.77 22.23 -8.30
N ARG A 217 -1.96 22.61 -7.03
CA ARG A 217 -2.86 23.65 -6.52
C ARG A 217 -4.35 23.40 -6.81
N ASP A 218 -4.74 22.15 -7.06
CA ASP A 218 -6.14 21.74 -7.20
C ASP A 218 -6.73 21.41 -5.81
N TYR A 219 -6.69 22.39 -4.92
CA TYR A 219 -7.04 22.24 -3.51
C TYR A 219 -8.48 21.77 -3.28
N LYS A 220 -9.42 22.26 -4.07
CA LYS A 220 -10.84 21.89 -3.96
C LYS A 220 -11.07 20.40 -4.18
N ASN A 221 -10.46 19.85 -5.22
CA ASN A 221 -10.57 18.41 -5.51
C ASN A 221 -9.70 17.60 -4.54
N ALA A 222 -8.59 18.16 -4.02
CA ALA A 222 -7.81 17.52 -2.96
C ALA A 222 -8.65 17.34 -1.69
N VAL A 223 -9.42 18.33 -1.26
CA VAL A 223 -10.36 18.21 -0.12
C VAL A 223 -11.36 17.07 -0.35
N THR A 224 -11.88 16.94 -1.58
CA THR A 224 -12.82 15.84 -1.91
C THR A 224 -12.17 14.48 -1.73
N ASP A 225 -10.94 14.30 -2.19
CA ASP A 225 -10.21 13.04 -2.01
C ASP A 225 -9.89 12.75 -0.53
N TRP A 226 -9.47 13.79 0.21
CA TRP A 226 -9.26 13.66 1.65
C TRP A 226 -10.54 13.30 2.41
N ASN A 227 -11.71 13.77 1.98
CA ASN A 227 -12.97 13.38 2.58
C ASN A 227 -13.20 11.87 2.44
N VAL A 228 -13.02 11.32 1.23
CA VAL A 228 -13.15 9.87 0.99
C VAL A 228 -12.15 9.07 1.85
N TYR A 229 -10.91 9.53 1.91
CA TYR A 229 -9.88 8.86 2.72
C TYR A 229 -10.20 8.89 4.22
N LEU A 230 -10.58 10.05 4.74
CA LEU A 230 -10.86 10.25 6.18
C LEU A 230 -12.20 9.65 6.62
N GLU A 231 -13.13 9.37 5.72
CA GLU A 231 -14.31 8.57 6.03
C GLU A 231 -13.92 7.14 6.45
N ALA A 232 -12.92 6.55 5.80
CA ALA A 232 -12.40 5.25 6.16
C ALA A 232 -11.39 5.28 7.33
N PHE A 233 -10.58 6.34 7.42
CA PHE A 233 -9.50 6.51 8.40
C PHE A 233 -9.62 7.82 9.18
N PRO A 234 -10.67 7.98 10.00
CA PRO A 234 -11.00 9.28 10.62
C PRO A 234 -9.95 9.78 11.64
N LYS A 235 -9.06 8.91 12.11
CA LYS A 235 -8.04 9.23 13.11
C LYS A 235 -6.61 9.25 12.54
N GLU A 236 -6.48 9.48 11.24
CA GLU A 236 -5.15 9.60 10.63
C GLU A 236 -4.73 11.07 10.67
N GLU A 237 -3.82 11.40 11.62
CA GLU A 237 -3.34 12.75 11.91
C GLU A 237 -2.84 13.48 10.66
N GLY A 238 -1.98 12.83 9.87
CA GLY A 238 -1.40 13.43 8.66
C GLY A 238 -2.43 13.78 7.60
N ALA A 239 -3.52 12.99 7.49
CA ALA A 239 -4.60 13.28 6.57
C ALA A 239 -5.45 14.46 7.03
N LEU A 240 -5.72 14.57 8.34
CA LEU A 240 -6.41 15.73 8.92
C LEU A 240 -5.63 17.02 8.69
N ILE A 241 -4.31 17.01 8.93
CA ILE A 241 -3.43 18.15 8.67
C ILE A 241 -3.46 18.52 7.18
N SER A 242 -3.35 17.53 6.29
CA SER A 242 -3.33 17.77 4.85
C SER A 242 -4.67 18.32 4.33
N ARG A 243 -5.80 17.81 4.85
CA ARG A 243 -7.12 18.37 4.52
C ARG A 243 -7.28 19.78 5.07
N GLY A 244 -6.84 20.04 6.28
CA GLY A 244 -6.80 21.36 6.89
C GLY A 244 -6.02 22.36 6.04
N ALA A 245 -4.81 21.99 5.59
CA ALA A 245 -4.01 22.81 4.69
C ALA A 245 -4.75 23.09 3.37
N CYS A 246 -5.38 22.09 2.74
CA CYS A 246 -6.19 22.31 1.53
C CYS A 246 -7.38 23.24 1.79
N LYS A 247 -8.03 23.14 2.96
CA LYS A 247 -9.16 24.00 3.33
C LYS A 247 -8.74 25.46 3.53
N ILE A 248 -7.55 25.72 4.11
CA ILE A 248 -6.98 27.07 4.21
C ILE A 248 -6.85 27.67 2.81
N GLU A 249 -6.26 26.94 1.87
CA GLU A 249 -6.05 27.39 0.48
C GLU A 249 -7.39 27.64 -0.28
N THR A 250 -8.48 26.99 0.15
CA THR A 250 -9.83 27.23 -0.43
C THR A 250 -10.65 28.25 0.36
N GLY A 251 -10.09 28.84 1.43
CA GLY A 251 -10.74 29.84 2.28
C GLY A 251 -11.70 29.24 3.33
N ASP A 252 -11.80 27.92 3.46
CA ASP A 252 -12.58 27.29 4.54
C ASP A 252 -11.73 27.18 5.82
N ASN A 253 -11.37 28.36 6.37
CA ASN A 253 -10.53 28.43 7.57
C ASN A 253 -11.22 27.83 8.80
N THR A 254 -12.54 27.93 8.90
CA THR A 254 -13.29 27.33 10.01
C THR A 254 -13.23 25.81 9.95
N GLY A 255 -13.44 25.22 8.77
CA GLY A 255 -13.31 23.78 8.58
C GLY A 255 -11.87 23.28 8.75
N ALA A 256 -10.88 24.12 8.41
CA ALA A 256 -9.47 23.81 8.67
C ALA A 256 -9.17 23.75 10.17
N ILE A 257 -9.66 24.70 10.96
CA ILE A 257 -9.48 24.70 12.43
C ILE A 257 -10.05 23.42 13.05
N VAL A 258 -11.23 22.97 12.59
CA VAL A 258 -11.83 21.71 13.09
C VAL A 258 -10.92 20.50 12.83
N ASP A 259 -10.41 20.37 11.62
CA ASP A 259 -9.51 19.27 11.26
C ASP A 259 -8.21 19.32 12.09
N LEU A 260 -7.64 20.50 12.27
CA LEU A 260 -6.39 20.71 12.99
C LEU A 260 -6.55 20.56 14.52
N ASP A 261 -7.71 20.91 15.06
CA ASP A 261 -8.07 20.61 16.45
C ASP A 261 -8.12 19.10 16.71
N GLU A 262 -8.69 18.33 15.76
CA GLU A 262 -8.71 16.87 15.87
C GLU A 262 -7.32 16.27 15.71
N ALA A 263 -6.50 16.79 14.77
CA ALA A 263 -5.11 16.37 14.62
C ALA A 263 -4.29 16.61 15.91
N ILE A 264 -4.47 17.76 16.57
CA ILE A 264 -3.81 18.08 17.84
C ILE A 264 -4.27 17.18 18.97
N LYS A 265 -5.55 16.80 19.04
CA LYS A 265 -6.05 15.82 20.02
C LYS A 265 -5.39 14.44 19.82
N LEU A 266 -5.10 14.05 18.59
CA LEU A 266 -4.42 12.80 18.29
C LEU A 266 -2.92 12.87 18.62
N ASN A 267 -2.28 14.01 18.37
CA ASN A 267 -0.87 14.24 18.63
C ASN A 267 -0.58 15.71 18.98
N ASP A 268 -0.54 16.02 20.26
CA ASP A 268 -0.29 17.36 20.80
C ASP A 268 1.18 17.82 20.69
N LYS A 269 2.06 16.95 20.16
CA LYS A 269 3.51 17.25 19.99
C LYS A 269 3.90 17.53 18.56
N ASN A 270 2.97 17.58 17.63
CA ASN A 270 3.28 17.88 16.23
C ASN A 270 3.24 19.40 15.99
N PRO A 271 4.37 20.06 15.75
CA PRO A 271 4.42 21.51 15.53
C PRO A 271 3.68 21.95 14.26
N VAL A 272 3.51 21.05 13.28
CA VAL A 272 2.87 21.34 12.00
C VAL A 272 1.38 21.63 12.19
N SER A 273 0.70 20.88 13.06
CA SER A 273 -0.71 21.08 13.36
C SER A 273 -0.99 22.46 13.96
N TYR A 274 -0.15 22.91 14.89
CA TYR A 274 -0.26 24.24 15.46
C TYR A 274 0.06 25.33 14.47
N ASN A 275 1.10 25.15 13.62
CA ASN A 275 1.45 26.12 12.59
C ASN A 275 0.27 26.34 11.63
N TYR A 276 -0.31 25.28 11.05
CA TYR A 276 -1.45 25.42 10.16
C TYR A 276 -2.70 25.97 10.88
N ARG A 277 -2.95 25.57 12.13
CA ARG A 277 -4.07 26.17 12.90
C ARG A 277 -3.86 27.65 13.16
N GLY A 278 -2.63 28.05 13.46
CA GLY A 278 -2.24 29.45 13.55
C GLY A 278 -2.52 30.23 12.27
N VAL A 279 -2.18 29.65 11.11
CA VAL A 279 -2.49 30.25 9.79
C VAL A 279 -4.01 30.39 9.62
N ALA A 280 -4.78 29.33 9.82
CA ALA A 280 -6.24 29.36 9.68
C ALA A 280 -6.90 30.39 10.60
N LYS A 281 -6.43 30.51 11.85
CA LYS A 281 -6.91 31.54 12.79
C LYS A 281 -6.50 32.96 12.36
N GLY A 282 -5.27 33.11 11.86
CA GLY A 282 -4.79 34.39 11.32
C GLY A 282 -5.65 34.90 10.17
N GLU A 283 -5.98 34.03 9.22
CA GLU A 283 -6.89 34.32 8.11
C GLU A 283 -8.33 34.68 8.59
N ASN A 284 -8.77 34.06 9.70
CA ASN A 284 -10.03 34.42 10.37
C ASN A 284 -9.90 35.67 11.27
N LYS A 285 -8.77 36.38 11.24
CA LYS A 285 -8.47 37.56 12.08
C LYS A 285 -8.47 37.30 13.59
N GLN A 286 -8.33 36.07 14.01
CA GLN A 286 -8.17 35.63 15.41
C GLN A 286 -6.68 35.73 15.79
N PHE A 287 -6.12 36.96 15.74
CA PHE A 287 -4.68 37.17 15.80
C PHE A 287 -4.06 36.71 17.12
N VAL A 288 -4.72 36.93 18.25
CA VAL A 288 -4.24 36.53 19.57
C VAL A 288 -4.08 35.02 19.68
N GLU A 289 -5.10 34.28 19.20
CA GLU A 289 -5.11 32.83 19.20
C GLU A 289 -4.12 32.26 18.19
N ALA A 290 -3.94 32.89 17.04
CA ALA A 290 -2.95 32.52 16.05
C ALA A 290 -1.52 32.64 16.59
N LEU A 291 -1.20 33.76 17.27
CA LEU A 291 0.11 33.96 17.88
C LEU A 291 0.45 32.89 18.92
N LYS A 292 -0.54 32.50 19.76
CA LYS A 292 -0.36 31.40 20.72
C LYS A 292 -0.05 30.07 20.04
N ASP A 293 -0.70 29.77 18.91
CA ASP A 293 -0.45 28.54 18.16
C ASP A 293 0.97 28.55 17.55
N PHE A 294 1.41 29.65 16.96
CA PHE A 294 2.79 29.79 16.46
C PHE A 294 3.82 29.72 17.56
N ASP A 295 3.59 30.35 18.72
CA ASP A 295 4.47 30.26 19.87
C ASP A 295 4.64 28.81 20.32
N TYR A 296 3.54 28.04 20.32
CA TYR A 296 3.59 26.63 20.68
C TYR A 296 4.29 25.78 19.62
N ALA A 297 4.04 26.02 18.34
CA ALA A 297 4.75 25.37 17.24
C ALA A 297 6.27 25.58 17.33
N ILE A 298 6.70 26.82 17.58
CA ILE A 298 8.12 27.19 17.75
C ILE A 298 8.71 26.56 19.02
N LYS A 299 7.94 26.51 20.11
CA LYS A 299 8.38 25.82 21.34
C LYS A 299 8.61 24.32 21.10
N LEU A 300 7.76 23.67 20.31
CA LEU A 300 7.93 22.26 19.95
C LEU A 300 9.09 22.04 18.98
N LYS A 301 9.34 22.99 18.07
CA LYS A 301 10.41 22.93 17.08
C LYS A 301 11.07 24.31 16.95
N PHE A 302 12.12 24.56 17.73
CA PHE A 302 12.78 25.87 17.84
C PHE A 302 13.43 26.39 16.54
N ASN A 303 13.68 25.51 15.57
CA ASN A 303 14.22 25.82 14.24
C ASN A 303 13.16 25.77 13.13
N TYR A 304 11.91 26.09 13.44
CA TYR A 304 10.80 26.06 12.49
C TYR A 304 10.66 27.39 11.77
N GLY A 305 11.50 27.65 10.74
CA GLY A 305 11.55 28.92 9.98
C GLY A 305 10.18 29.37 9.49
N GLU A 306 9.41 28.47 8.86
CA GLU A 306 8.05 28.74 8.37
C GLU A 306 7.11 29.27 9.48
N ALA A 307 7.18 28.74 10.69
CA ALA A 307 6.33 29.22 11.79
C ALA A 307 6.71 30.66 12.22
N PHE A 308 7.99 31.04 12.17
CA PHE A 308 8.41 32.42 12.38
C PHE A 308 7.88 33.33 11.28
N VAL A 309 7.97 32.92 10.00
CA VAL A 309 7.41 33.71 8.87
C VAL A 309 5.90 33.90 9.03
N ASN A 310 5.16 32.84 9.35
CA ASN A 310 3.72 32.90 9.53
C ASN A 310 3.33 33.77 10.75
N ARG A 311 4.11 33.69 11.85
CA ARG A 311 3.89 34.55 13.02
C ARG A 311 4.16 36.02 12.70
N ALA A 312 5.23 36.30 11.93
CA ALA A 312 5.54 37.64 11.44
C ALA A 312 4.38 38.22 10.62
N ALA A 313 3.76 37.44 9.73
CA ALA A 313 2.62 37.88 8.95
C ALA A 313 1.44 38.35 9.84
N VAL A 314 1.13 37.58 10.89
CA VAL A 314 0.07 37.93 11.86
C VAL A 314 0.47 39.16 12.69
N LYS A 315 1.74 39.30 13.10
CA LYS A 315 2.22 40.48 13.80
C LYS A 315 2.13 41.74 12.94
N PHE A 316 2.48 41.67 11.64
CA PHE A 316 2.25 42.78 10.72
C PHE A 316 0.76 43.12 10.63
N ALA A 317 -0.11 42.17 10.50
CA ALA A 317 -1.55 42.39 10.45
C ALA A 317 -2.11 43.02 11.76
N SER A 318 -1.49 42.71 12.89
CA SER A 318 -1.80 43.31 14.21
C SER A 318 -1.04 44.59 14.53
N LYS A 319 -0.28 45.16 13.56
CA LYS A 319 0.50 46.40 13.65
C LYS A 319 1.76 46.31 14.53
N ASP A 320 2.23 45.14 14.89
CA ASP A 320 3.50 44.91 15.57
C ASP A 320 4.62 44.74 14.53
N LYS A 321 5.04 45.85 13.90
CA LYS A 321 6.13 45.87 12.87
C LYS A 321 7.46 45.37 13.43
N GLN A 322 7.82 45.81 14.62
CA GLN A 322 9.11 45.44 15.20
C GLN A 322 9.18 43.94 15.48
N GLY A 323 8.21 43.41 16.18
CA GLY A 323 8.15 41.99 16.48
C GLY A 323 8.04 41.09 15.23
N ALA A 324 7.39 41.57 14.15
CA ALA A 324 7.37 40.87 12.87
C ALA A 324 8.76 40.81 12.22
N CYS A 325 9.51 41.94 12.22
CA CYS A 325 10.85 41.99 11.67
C CYS A 325 11.85 41.13 12.48
N ASP A 326 11.71 41.07 13.80
CA ASP A 326 12.49 40.18 14.64
C ASP A 326 12.25 38.68 14.28
N ASP A 327 11.01 38.30 14.04
CA ASP A 327 10.65 36.95 13.59
C ASP A 327 11.21 36.63 12.21
N LEU A 328 11.12 37.56 11.25
CA LEU A 328 11.71 37.38 9.91
C LEU A 328 13.22 37.24 9.96
N ASN A 329 13.94 38.07 10.77
CA ASN A 329 15.37 37.93 10.97
C ASN A 329 15.72 36.55 11.57
N LYS A 330 14.87 36.05 12.48
CA LYS A 330 15.07 34.72 13.03
C LYS A 330 14.84 33.62 11.96
N ALA A 331 13.82 33.73 11.14
CA ALA A 331 13.57 32.80 10.05
C ALA A 331 14.72 32.79 9.02
N ASP A 332 15.26 33.98 8.65
CA ASP A 332 16.44 34.11 7.79
C ASP A 332 17.65 33.40 8.39
N SER A 333 17.92 33.61 9.68
CA SER A 333 19.01 32.91 10.40
C SER A 333 18.87 31.39 10.39
N LEU A 334 17.67 30.88 10.13
CA LEU A 334 17.33 29.43 9.98
C LEU A 334 17.33 28.97 8.52
N GLY A 335 17.65 29.87 7.58
CA GLY A 335 17.74 29.55 6.15
C GLY A 335 16.44 29.61 5.39
N ASP A 336 15.41 30.29 5.90
CA ASP A 336 14.13 30.45 5.21
C ASP A 336 14.26 31.50 4.09
N GLU A 337 14.17 31.06 2.84
CA GLU A 337 14.34 31.94 1.66
C GLU A 337 13.22 32.98 1.50
N MET A 338 12.02 32.72 2.03
CA MET A 338 10.93 33.67 1.97
C MET A 338 11.16 34.82 2.94
N ALA A 339 11.77 34.56 4.10
CA ALA A 339 12.10 35.58 5.09
C ALA A 339 13.00 36.69 4.50
N ILE A 340 14.00 36.34 3.69
CA ILE A 340 14.92 37.31 3.05
C ILE A 340 14.13 38.32 2.22
N LYS A 341 13.22 37.84 1.38
CA LYS A 341 12.38 38.69 0.51
C LYS A 341 11.45 39.61 1.30
N LEU A 342 10.89 39.08 2.40
CA LEU A 342 9.99 39.85 3.26
C LEU A 342 10.71 40.89 4.09
N ILE A 343 11.93 40.62 4.56
CA ILE A 343 12.80 41.61 5.24
C ILE A 343 13.09 42.79 4.33
N ASP A 344 13.50 42.52 3.09
CA ASP A 344 13.81 43.57 2.11
C ASP A 344 12.58 44.45 1.82
N THR A 345 11.39 43.85 1.80
CA THR A 345 10.14 44.53 1.46
C THR A 345 9.59 45.36 2.64
N TYR A 346 9.64 44.85 3.86
CA TYR A 346 8.88 45.40 4.98
C TYR A 346 9.69 45.92 6.16
N CYS A 347 10.97 45.51 6.27
CA CYS A 347 11.78 45.81 7.45
C CYS A 347 12.91 46.82 7.21
N LYS A 348 13.32 47.08 5.97
CA LYS A 348 14.41 48.00 5.64
C LYS A 348 13.99 49.47 5.49
N HIS A 349 12.69 49.81 5.71
CA HIS A 349 12.16 51.17 5.56
C HIS A 349 11.41 51.67 6.77
#